data_5665664f6210d34ced430ccec1f8eff6
#
_entry.id   5665664f6210d34ced430ccec1f8eff6
#
_cell.length_a   1.000
_cell.length_b   1.000
_cell.length_c   1.000
_cell.angle_alpha   90.00
_cell.angle_beta   90.00
_cell.angle_gamma   90.00
#
_symmetry.space_group_name_H-M   'P 1'
#
loop_
_entity.id
_entity.type
_entity.pdbx_description
1 polymer ?
#
loop_
_entity_poly.entity_id
_entity_poly.type
_entity_poly.pdbx_seq_one_letter_code
_entity_poly.pdbx_strand_id
1 'polypeptide(L)'
;MRVTVPRWGSKRHAEQFAEQQAHWIERQRRHVEEHRQTVVERSPAELRELRACAGRELPSRLHELAQRHELVVAKVSIRNQRWRWGSCSPKGHICLNWRLVLMPDAVRDYVIIHELMHLRRLDHSPTFWKLVAAACPDFEAARAWLRTNRPTSG
;
A
#
# COMPACT_ATOMS: atom_id res chain seq x y z
N MET A 1 15.66 -11.61 -7.41
CA MET A 1 15.22 -10.21 -7.22
C MET A 1 16.27 -9.28 -7.84
N ARG A 2 15.87 -8.48 -8.81
CA ARG A 2 16.80 -7.56 -9.47
C ARG A 2 16.78 -6.23 -8.72
N VAL A 3 17.86 -5.92 -8.01
CA VAL A 3 18.04 -4.62 -7.35
C VAL A 3 18.76 -3.70 -8.31
N THR A 4 18.07 -2.67 -8.79
CA THR A 4 18.70 -1.64 -9.62
C THR A 4 19.40 -0.64 -8.69
N VAL A 5 20.71 -0.69 -8.67
CA VAL A 5 21.53 0.24 -7.88
C VAL A 5 21.64 1.57 -8.63
N PRO A 6 21.33 2.71 -8.01
CA PRO A 6 21.62 3.99 -8.62
C PRO A 6 23.13 4.14 -8.86
N ARG A 7 23.50 4.85 -9.92
CA ARG A 7 24.88 5.03 -10.41
C ARG A 7 25.89 5.56 -9.39
N TRP A 8 25.42 6.02 -8.22
CA TRP A 8 26.20 6.64 -7.13
C TRP A 8 26.19 5.85 -5.81
N GLY A 9 25.57 4.67 -5.78
CA GLY A 9 25.52 3.85 -4.57
C GLY A 9 26.67 2.86 -4.51
N SER A 10 27.31 2.70 -3.35
CA SER A 10 28.28 1.63 -3.17
C SER A 10 27.55 0.28 -3.20
N LYS A 11 28.15 -0.71 -3.87
CA LYS A 11 27.66 -2.09 -3.96
C LYS A 11 27.33 -2.68 -2.57
N ARG A 12 28.11 -2.30 -1.58
CA ARG A 12 27.96 -2.73 -0.17
C ARG A 12 26.68 -2.20 0.49
N HIS A 13 26.30 -0.94 0.23
CA HIS A 13 25.05 -0.37 0.73
C HIS A 13 23.83 -0.99 0.06
N ALA A 14 23.95 -1.33 -1.24
CA ALA A 14 22.88 -2.02 -1.97
C ALA A 14 22.65 -3.44 -1.47
N GLU A 15 23.72 -4.17 -1.14
CA GLU A 15 23.65 -5.51 -0.57
C GLU A 15 23.03 -5.50 0.83
N GLN A 16 23.46 -4.61 1.73
CA GLN A 16 22.87 -4.44 3.05
C GLN A 16 21.40 -4.03 2.99
N PHE A 17 21.06 -3.13 2.09
CA PHE A 17 19.68 -2.71 1.87
C PHE A 17 18.83 -3.88 1.36
N ALA A 18 19.34 -4.67 0.41
CA ALA A 18 18.67 -5.85 -0.12
C ALA A 18 18.45 -6.93 0.95
N GLU A 19 19.44 -7.16 1.84
CA GLU A 19 19.30 -8.11 2.94
C GLU A 19 18.26 -7.67 3.97
N GLN A 20 18.26 -6.41 4.36
CA GLN A 20 17.25 -5.84 5.27
C GLN A 20 15.84 -5.90 4.66
N GLN A 21 15.72 -5.63 3.38
CA GLN A 21 14.46 -5.71 2.65
C GLN A 21 13.98 -7.16 2.52
N ALA A 22 14.87 -8.11 2.22
CA ALA A 22 14.54 -9.53 2.14
C ALA A 22 14.04 -10.07 3.48
N HIS A 23 14.65 -9.68 4.59
CA HIS A 23 14.21 -10.08 5.93
C HIS A 23 12.86 -9.49 6.32
N TRP A 24 12.61 -8.25 5.94
CA TRP A 24 11.32 -7.60 6.13
C TRP A 24 10.23 -8.28 5.29
N ILE A 25 10.50 -8.53 3.99
CA ILE A 25 9.59 -9.22 3.09
C ILE A 25 9.24 -10.62 3.63
N GLU A 26 10.22 -11.37 4.11
CA GLU A 26 9.99 -12.72 4.65
C GLU A 26 9.10 -12.69 5.90
N ARG A 27 9.35 -11.76 6.83
CA ARG A 27 8.47 -11.58 8.00
C ARG A 27 7.04 -11.21 7.59
N GLN A 28 6.89 -10.34 6.60
CA GLN A 28 5.58 -9.93 6.12
C GLN A 28 4.87 -11.07 5.36
N ARG A 29 5.61 -11.89 4.62
CA ARG A 29 5.06 -13.10 3.96
C ARG A 29 4.47 -14.07 4.98
N ARG A 30 5.16 -14.37 6.06
CA ARG A 30 4.66 -15.26 7.13
C ARG A 30 3.38 -14.69 7.75
N HIS A 31 3.39 -13.43 8.08
CA HIS A 31 2.23 -12.77 8.68
C HIS A 31 1.00 -12.78 7.75
N VAL A 32 1.22 -12.60 6.46
CA VAL A 32 0.18 -12.64 5.44
C VAL A 32 -0.31 -14.06 5.18
N GLU A 33 0.56 -15.04 5.13
CA GLU A 33 0.16 -16.44 4.94
C GLU A 33 -0.70 -16.92 6.10
N GLU A 34 -0.34 -16.58 7.33
CA GLU A 34 -1.15 -16.82 8.51
C GLU A 34 -2.52 -16.13 8.42
N HIS A 35 -2.56 -14.86 7.96
CA HIS A 35 -3.80 -14.12 7.75
C HIS A 35 -4.61 -14.61 6.56
N ARG A 36 -3.96 -15.10 5.51
CA ARG A 36 -4.61 -15.64 4.31
C ARG A 36 -5.35 -16.92 4.60
N GLN A 37 -4.77 -17.80 5.38
CA GLN A 37 -5.45 -19.02 5.85
C GLN A 37 -6.67 -18.68 6.71
N THR A 38 -6.56 -17.65 7.56
CA THR A 38 -7.69 -17.19 8.38
C THR A 38 -8.79 -16.47 7.59
N VAL A 39 -8.46 -15.82 6.48
CA VAL A 39 -9.47 -15.10 5.65
C VAL A 39 -10.38 -16.09 4.90
N VAL A 40 -9.86 -17.22 4.45
CA VAL A 40 -10.65 -18.24 3.71
C VAL A 40 -11.69 -18.90 4.60
N GLU A 41 -11.45 -18.96 5.91
CA GLU A 41 -12.32 -19.61 6.89
C GLU A 41 -13.28 -18.66 7.63
N ARG A 42 -13.26 -17.36 7.29
CA ARG A 42 -14.09 -16.36 7.98
C ARG A 42 -15.55 -16.44 7.56
N SER A 43 -16.43 -16.36 8.57
CA SER A 43 -17.86 -16.32 8.35
C SER A 43 -18.31 -15.02 7.65
N PRO A 44 -19.50 -15.02 6.99
CA PRO A 44 -20.06 -13.78 6.43
C PRO A 44 -20.21 -12.63 7.43
N ALA A 45 -20.47 -12.95 8.70
CA ALA A 45 -20.56 -11.95 9.78
C ALA A 45 -19.21 -11.29 10.06
N GLU A 46 -18.14 -12.09 10.14
CA GLU A 46 -16.77 -11.57 10.32
C GLU A 46 -16.31 -10.72 9.15
N LEU A 47 -16.65 -11.10 7.91
CA LEU A 47 -16.37 -10.29 6.72
C LEU A 47 -17.09 -8.94 6.75
N ARG A 48 -18.34 -8.92 7.22
CA ARG A 48 -19.08 -7.65 7.39
C ARG A 48 -18.42 -6.76 8.43
N GLU A 49 -17.96 -7.31 9.55
CA GLU A 49 -17.22 -6.57 10.56
C GLU A 49 -15.92 -5.99 10.03
N LEU A 50 -15.16 -6.76 9.27
CA LEU A 50 -13.93 -6.30 8.64
C LEU A 50 -14.17 -5.15 7.65
N ARG A 51 -15.23 -5.25 6.86
CA ARG A 51 -15.63 -4.17 5.95
C ARG A 51 -16.06 -2.92 6.70
N ALA A 52 -16.78 -3.07 7.79
CA ALA A 52 -17.17 -1.96 8.65
C ALA A 52 -15.94 -1.32 9.31
N CYS A 53 -15.01 -2.14 9.80
CA CYS A 53 -13.73 -1.68 10.33
C CYS A 53 -12.94 -0.89 9.26
N ALA A 54 -12.84 -1.42 8.05
CA ALA A 54 -12.19 -0.73 6.93
C ALA A 54 -12.83 0.62 6.63
N GLY A 55 -14.16 0.70 6.66
CA GLY A 55 -14.90 1.94 6.47
C GLY A 55 -14.63 3.01 7.52
N ARG A 56 -14.19 2.62 8.71
CA ARG A 56 -13.79 3.53 9.78
C ARG A 56 -12.29 3.86 9.75
N GLU A 57 -11.46 2.84 9.67
CA GLU A 57 -10.01 2.98 9.85
C GLU A 57 -9.29 3.53 8.61
N LEU A 58 -9.64 3.09 7.42
CA LEU A 58 -8.96 3.49 6.20
C LEU A 58 -9.14 4.99 5.88
N PRO A 59 -10.36 5.56 5.93
CA PRO A 59 -10.51 7.00 5.74
C PRO A 59 -9.77 7.81 6.80
N SER A 60 -9.82 7.39 8.06
CA SER A 60 -9.11 8.04 9.16
C SER A 60 -7.60 8.07 8.91
N ARG A 61 -7.03 6.92 8.55
CA ARG A 61 -5.59 6.83 8.24
C ARG A 61 -5.21 7.65 7.00
N LEU A 62 -6.06 7.63 5.98
CA LEU A 62 -5.85 8.42 4.78
C LEU A 62 -5.82 9.92 5.09
N HIS A 63 -6.76 10.42 5.89
CA HIS A 63 -6.80 11.83 6.27
C HIS A 63 -5.61 12.22 7.14
N GLU A 64 -5.16 11.35 8.03
CA GLU A 64 -3.94 11.56 8.82
C GLU A 64 -2.71 11.72 7.93
N LEU A 65 -2.53 10.81 6.96
CA LEU A 65 -1.41 10.87 6.01
C LEU A 65 -1.53 12.07 5.05
N ALA A 66 -2.73 12.39 4.60
CA ALA A 66 -3.00 13.56 3.78
C ALA A 66 -2.61 14.86 4.50
N GLN A 67 -2.99 14.98 5.75
CA GLN A 67 -2.63 16.13 6.60
C GLN A 67 -1.12 16.23 6.79
N ARG A 68 -0.46 15.10 7.04
CA ARG A 68 1.00 15.03 7.21
C ARG A 68 1.76 15.51 5.97
N HIS A 69 1.22 15.27 4.79
CA HIS A 69 1.79 15.67 3.51
C HIS A 69 1.14 16.93 2.90
N GLU A 70 0.32 17.63 3.66
CA GLU A 70 -0.35 18.87 3.25
C GLU A 70 -1.18 18.70 1.95
N LEU A 71 -1.93 17.59 1.88
CA LEU A 71 -2.78 17.25 0.74
C LEU A 71 -4.26 17.38 1.09
N VAL A 72 -5.06 17.88 0.16
CA VAL A 72 -6.50 18.00 0.28
C VAL A 72 -7.18 16.90 -0.54
N VAL A 73 -7.98 16.07 0.13
CA VAL A 73 -8.74 14.99 -0.47
C VAL A 73 -10.20 15.44 -0.59
N ALA A 74 -10.76 15.38 -1.81
CA ALA A 74 -12.14 15.79 -2.05
C ALA A 74 -13.14 14.75 -1.54
N LYS A 75 -12.86 13.47 -1.75
CA LYS A 75 -13.74 12.37 -1.34
C LYS A 75 -12.95 11.08 -1.16
N VAL A 76 -13.35 10.28 -0.17
CA VAL A 76 -12.83 8.93 0.06
C VAL A 76 -13.97 7.92 -0.01
N SER A 77 -13.77 6.82 -0.72
CA SER A 77 -14.71 5.70 -0.78
C SER A 77 -13.99 4.39 -0.53
N ILE A 78 -14.61 3.51 0.24
CA ILE A 78 -14.13 2.15 0.47
C ILE A 78 -14.95 1.22 -0.41
N ARG A 79 -14.26 0.45 -1.25
CA ARG A 79 -14.87 -0.40 -2.27
C ARG A 79 -14.34 -1.82 -2.20
N ASN A 80 -15.10 -2.75 -2.76
CA ASN A 80 -14.68 -4.12 -3.02
C ASN A 80 -14.14 -4.21 -4.46
N GLN A 81 -12.88 -3.79 -4.65
CA GLN A 81 -12.25 -3.78 -5.98
C GLN A 81 -11.59 -5.12 -6.27
N ARG A 82 -11.83 -5.67 -7.47
CA ARG A 82 -11.29 -6.97 -7.89
C ARG A 82 -9.80 -6.92 -8.24
N TRP A 83 -9.36 -5.85 -8.88
CA TRP A 83 -8.07 -5.79 -9.57
C TRP A 83 -7.14 -4.71 -9.05
N ARG A 84 -7.61 -3.88 -8.12
CA ARG A 84 -6.88 -2.72 -7.61
C ARG A 84 -6.92 -2.67 -6.09
N TRP A 85 -5.86 -2.16 -5.51
CA TRP A 85 -5.84 -1.84 -4.09
C TRP A 85 -6.37 -0.42 -3.82
N GLY A 86 -6.26 0.47 -4.79
CA GLY A 86 -6.75 1.83 -4.71
C GLY A 86 -6.79 2.53 -6.06
N SER A 87 -7.37 3.70 -6.08
CA SER A 87 -7.40 4.59 -7.24
C SER A 87 -7.58 6.03 -6.81
N CYS A 88 -7.14 6.97 -7.65
CA CYS A 88 -7.34 8.40 -7.44
C CYS A 88 -7.81 9.04 -8.75
N SER A 89 -8.92 9.78 -8.69
CA SER A 89 -9.43 10.53 -9.84
C SER A 89 -8.79 11.92 -9.94
N PRO A 90 -8.83 12.55 -11.13
CA PRO A 90 -8.37 13.94 -11.29
C PRO A 90 -9.08 14.95 -10.37
N LYS A 91 -10.28 14.63 -9.93
CA LYS A 91 -11.09 15.46 -9.02
C LYS A 91 -10.73 15.28 -7.54
N GLY A 92 -9.77 14.43 -7.22
CA GLY A 92 -9.36 14.18 -5.84
C GLY A 92 -10.23 13.16 -5.09
N HIS A 93 -10.96 12.32 -5.82
CA HIS A 93 -11.70 11.20 -5.23
C HIS A 93 -10.78 9.98 -5.15
N ILE A 94 -10.52 9.51 -3.94
CA ILE A 94 -9.70 8.34 -3.67
C ILE A 94 -10.61 7.17 -3.28
N CYS A 95 -10.47 6.06 -3.99
CA CYS A 95 -11.11 4.80 -3.64
C CYS A 95 -10.05 3.85 -3.08
N LEU A 96 -10.36 3.18 -1.98
CA LEU A 96 -9.50 2.20 -1.35
C LEU A 96 -10.24 0.86 -1.26
N ASN A 97 -9.50 -0.22 -1.47
CA ASN A 97 -10.00 -1.57 -1.27
C ASN A 97 -10.10 -1.86 0.23
N TRP A 98 -11.24 -2.37 0.70
CA TRP A 98 -11.43 -2.71 2.11
C TRP A 98 -10.40 -3.73 2.64
N ARG A 99 -9.86 -4.58 1.76
CA ARG A 99 -8.84 -5.57 2.12
C ARG A 99 -7.52 -4.98 2.59
N LEU A 100 -7.33 -3.67 2.45
CA LEU A 100 -6.15 -2.98 2.99
C LEU A 100 -6.02 -3.14 4.50
N VAL A 101 -7.12 -3.35 5.23
CA VAL A 101 -7.06 -3.60 6.67
C VAL A 101 -6.44 -4.97 7.02
N LEU A 102 -6.35 -5.87 6.05
CA LEU A 102 -5.76 -7.20 6.21
C LEU A 102 -4.26 -7.24 5.91
N MET A 103 -3.71 -6.14 5.39
CA MET A 103 -2.28 -6.06 5.04
C MET A 103 -1.43 -5.58 6.21
N PRO A 104 -0.11 -5.80 6.12
CA PRO A 104 0.82 -5.11 7.01
C PRO A 104 0.66 -3.60 6.92
N ASP A 105 0.78 -2.92 8.04
CA ASP A 105 0.58 -1.47 8.15
C ASP A 105 1.45 -0.69 7.15
N ALA A 106 2.70 -1.09 6.97
CA ALA A 106 3.62 -0.44 6.03
C ALA A 106 3.15 -0.54 4.58
N VAL A 107 2.58 -1.67 4.19
CA VAL A 107 2.03 -1.88 2.83
C VAL A 107 0.74 -1.10 2.64
N ARG A 108 -0.15 -1.15 3.62
CA ARG A 108 -1.38 -0.35 3.63
C ARG A 108 -1.06 1.14 3.47
N ASP A 109 -0.16 1.65 4.28
CA ASP A 109 0.25 3.06 4.24
C ASP A 109 0.89 3.43 2.90
N TYR A 110 1.68 2.53 2.33
CA TYR A 110 2.22 2.74 0.99
C TYR A 110 1.12 2.90 -0.07
N VAL A 111 0.11 2.04 -0.07
CA VAL A 111 -1.00 2.15 -1.02
C VAL A 111 -1.73 3.49 -0.84
N ILE A 112 -2.00 3.88 0.38
CA ILE A 112 -2.65 5.17 0.68
C ILE A 112 -1.77 6.33 0.18
N ILE A 113 -0.48 6.32 0.46
CA ILE A 113 0.48 7.35 0.01
C ILE A 113 0.55 7.38 -1.52
N HIS A 114 0.58 6.23 -2.17
CA HIS A 114 0.57 6.14 -3.63
C HIS A 114 -0.63 6.89 -4.22
N GLU A 115 -1.82 6.64 -3.71
CA GLU A 115 -3.03 7.33 -4.18
C GLU A 115 -3.03 8.82 -3.81
N LEU A 116 -2.53 9.18 -2.63
CA LEU A 116 -2.40 10.59 -2.22
C LEU A 116 -1.44 11.36 -3.13
N MET A 117 -0.34 10.76 -3.56
CA MET A 117 0.62 11.41 -4.46
C MET A 117 0.04 11.68 -5.85
N HIS A 118 -0.98 10.92 -6.27
CA HIS A 118 -1.73 11.21 -7.48
C HIS A 118 -2.52 12.54 -7.40
N LEU A 119 -2.76 13.07 -6.23
CA LEU A 119 -3.31 14.43 -6.09
C LEU A 119 -2.34 15.50 -6.59
N ARG A 120 -1.05 15.21 -6.58
CA ARG A 120 -0.02 16.11 -7.12
C ARG A 120 0.36 15.75 -8.56
N ARG A 121 0.31 14.46 -8.90
CA ARG A 121 0.69 13.98 -10.23
C ARG A 121 -0.05 12.70 -10.58
N LEU A 122 -0.86 12.77 -11.62
CA LEU A 122 -1.70 11.63 -12.04
C LEU A 122 -0.93 10.56 -12.80
N ASP A 123 0.14 10.90 -13.49
CA ASP A 123 0.97 9.93 -14.19
C ASP A 123 1.95 9.19 -13.25
N HIS A 124 2.51 8.09 -13.73
CA HIS A 124 3.57 7.34 -13.05
C HIS A 124 4.96 7.71 -13.59
N SER A 125 5.17 9.00 -13.85
CA SER A 125 6.45 9.54 -14.29
C SER A 125 7.54 9.44 -13.21
N PRO A 126 8.83 9.65 -13.56
CA PRO A 126 9.89 9.72 -12.55
C PRO A 126 9.62 10.75 -11.46
N THR A 127 8.94 11.85 -11.78
CA THR A 127 8.54 12.87 -10.80
C THR A 127 7.55 12.32 -9.77
N PHE A 128 6.57 11.53 -10.21
CA PHE A 128 5.64 10.84 -9.32
C PHE A 128 6.37 9.92 -8.34
N TRP A 129 7.28 9.09 -8.85
CA TRP A 129 8.03 8.15 -8.00
C TRP A 129 8.97 8.85 -7.02
N LYS A 130 9.48 10.03 -7.35
CA LYS A 130 10.23 10.87 -6.40
C LYS A 130 9.35 11.34 -5.25
N LEU A 131 8.12 11.72 -5.53
CA LEU A 131 7.16 12.11 -4.49
C LEU A 131 6.84 10.93 -3.57
N VAL A 132 6.60 9.75 -4.13
CA VAL A 132 6.34 8.53 -3.36
C VAL A 132 7.57 8.16 -2.51
N ALA A 133 8.77 8.18 -3.06
CA ALA A 133 10.00 7.85 -2.34
C ALA A 133 10.28 8.82 -1.19
N ALA A 134 9.99 10.09 -1.36
CA ALA A 134 10.13 11.09 -0.30
C ALA A 134 9.15 10.86 0.86
N ALA A 135 7.91 10.47 0.54
CA ALA A 135 6.87 10.20 1.53
C ALA A 135 6.98 8.80 2.16
N CYS A 136 7.46 7.83 1.40
CA CYS A 136 7.58 6.42 1.80
C CYS A 136 8.92 5.85 1.30
N PRO A 137 10.04 6.01 2.07
CA PRO A 137 11.36 5.54 1.63
C PRO A 137 11.42 4.04 1.31
N ASP A 138 10.58 3.23 1.98
CA ASP A 138 10.52 1.78 1.81
C ASP A 138 9.49 1.32 0.75
N PHE A 139 9.10 2.19 -0.16
CA PHE A 139 8.05 1.91 -1.13
C PHE A 139 8.33 0.71 -2.03
N GLU A 140 9.58 0.42 -2.36
CA GLU A 140 9.94 -0.72 -3.20
C GLU A 140 9.64 -2.07 -2.53
N ALA A 141 9.84 -2.16 -1.22
CA ALA A 141 9.49 -3.35 -0.45
C ALA A 141 7.97 -3.58 -0.44
N ALA A 142 7.19 -2.52 -0.27
CA ALA A 142 5.73 -2.59 -0.34
C ALA A 142 5.24 -2.98 -1.74
N ARG A 143 5.84 -2.44 -2.79
CA ARG A 143 5.55 -2.84 -4.18
C ARG A 143 5.86 -4.31 -4.44
N ALA A 144 6.99 -4.79 -3.95
CA ALA A 144 7.37 -6.21 -4.08
C ALA A 144 6.35 -7.11 -3.39
N TRP A 145 5.90 -6.74 -2.20
CA TRP A 145 4.84 -7.45 -1.48
C TRP A 145 3.54 -7.50 -2.30
N LEU A 146 3.12 -6.37 -2.86
CA LEU A 146 1.89 -6.27 -3.65
C LEU A 146 1.94 -7.07 -4.96
N ARG A 147 3.10 -7.25 -5.56
CA ARG A 147 3.27 -8.09 -6.76
C ARG A 147 2.95 -9.56 -6.48
N THR A 148 3.26 -10.04 -5.29
CA THR A 148 3.02 -11.44 -4.88
C THR A 148 1.65 -11.64 -4.23
N ASN A 149 0.97 -10.57 -3.83
CA ASN A 149 -0.29 -10.60 -3.10
C ASN A 149 -1.36 -9.73 -3.80
N ARG A 150 -1.70 -10.07 -5.03
CA ARG A 150 -2.74 -9.36 -5.77
C ARG A 150 -4.12 -9.54 -5.13
N PRO A 151 -5.02 -8.55 -5.26
CA PRO A 151 -6.40 -8.75 -4.82
C PRO A 151 -6.98 -9.96 -5.53
N THR A 152 -7.47 -10.92 -4.77
CA THR A 152 -8.17 -12.07 -5.32
C THR A 152 -9.66 -11.81 -5.30
N SER A 153 -10.31 -12.14 -6.41
CA SER A 153 -11.76 -12.20 -6.45
C SER A 153 -12.22 -13.34 -5.54
N GLY A 154 -12.66 -13.03 -4.38
CA GLY A 154 -13.31 -13.95 -3.47
C GLY A 154 -14.68 -13.42 -3.13
#